data_5e72cb92c9d645201f9aac51f1e7854d
#
_entry.id   5e72cb92c9d645201f9aac51f1e7854d
#
_cell.length_a   1.000
_cell.length_b   1.000
_cell.length_c   1.000
_cell.angle_alpha   90.00
_cell.angle_beta   90.00
_cell.angle_gamma   90.00
#
_symmetry.space_group_name_H-M   'P 1'
#
loop_
_entity.id
_entity.type
_entity.pdbx_description
1 polymer ?
#
loop_
_entity_poly.entity_id
_entity_poly.type
_entity_poly.pdbx_seq_one_letter_code
_entity_poly.pdbx_strand_id
1 'polypeptide(L)'
;MATMVAFCAVPRLAKAQNVQMHYDFGRHIYSKEAPARPRLTTTVEMFRPDKWGNTFFFIDMDYGGSGIRGAYWEIAREFKFWEAPFAIHAEYNGGLTNKFSFHSAFLLGGTYALNAPDFSYGFTVTPMYKYIRGNKSPHSAQLTGTWYYHFAEGLCSFNGFIDLWYDGDSKAKTPVIFLSEPQFWLNLNKIEGVDDDFRLSVGTEWELSYNFAGNRFFVMPTLGLKWTF
;
A
#
# COMPACT_ATOMS: atom_id res chain seq x y z
N MET A 1 -31.22 -6.27 -35.02
CA MET A 1 -30.82 -5.40 -33.90
C MET A 1 -29.37 -5.72 -33.58
N ALA A 2 -28.46 -4.87 -34.02
CA ALA A 2 -27.01 -5.06 -33.78
C ALA A 2 -26.67 -4.45 -32.42
N THR A 3 -26.35 -5.28 -31.45
CA THR A 3 -25.89 -4.84 -30.15
C THR A 3 -24.45 -4.34 -30.29
N MET A 4 -24.32 -3.02 -30.27
CA MET A 4 -23.07 -2.31 -30.32
C MET A 4 -22.32 -2.61 -28.97
N VAL A 5 -21.36 -3.53 -29.00
CA VAL A 5 -20.42 -3.73 -27.89
C VAL A 5 -19.55 -2.49 -27.85
N ALA A 6 -19.84 -1.60 -26.92
CA ALA A 6 -18.97 -0.50 -26.60
C ALA A 6 -17.66 -1.11 -26.03
N PHE A 7 -16.65 -1.26 -26.86
CA PHE A 7 -15.28 -1.35 -26.43
C PHE A 7 -14.99 -0.05 -25.68
N CYS A 8 -15.07 -0.10 -24.35
CA CYS A 8 -14.45 0.94 -23.53
C CYS A 8 -12.97 0.95 -23.96
N ALA A 9 -12.59 1.95 -24.75
CA ALA A 9 -11.20 2.28 -24.96
C ALA A 9 -10.61 2.48 -23.56
N VAL A 10 -9.80 1.53 -23.13
CA VAL A 10 -9.04 1.68 -21.90
C VAL A 10 -8.20 2.93 -22.15
N PRO A 11 -8.45 4.05 -21.44
CA PRO A 11 -7.61 5.23 -21.61
C PRO A 11 -6.17 4.76 -21.40
N ARG A 12 -5.23 5.32 -22.18
CA ARG A 12 -3.79 5.00 -22.11
C ARG A 12 -3.46 4.77 -20.66
N LEU A 13 -3.21 3.50 -20.32
CA LEU A 13 -3.04 2.98 -18.97
C LEU A 13 -2.13 3.95 -18.23
N ALA A 14 -2.68 4.64 -17.27
CA ALA A 14 -1.89 5.46 -16.38
C ALA A 14 -0.85 4.51 -15.78
N LYS A 15 0.40 4.68 -16.18
CA LYS A 15 1.51 3.97 -15.56
C LYS A 15 1.65 4.59 -14.18
N ALA A 16 0.94 4.05 -13.20
CA ALA A 16 1.07 4.49 -11.83
C ALA A 16 2.33 3.84 -11.23
N GLN A 17 3.48 4.27 -11.74
CA GLN A 17 4.78 3.98 -11.13
C GLN A 17 5.21 5.23 -10.40
N ASN A 18 5.59 5.08 -9.15
CA ASN A 18 6.06 6.21 -8.37
C ASN A 18 7.23 5.82 -7.46
N VAL A 19 8.00 6.82 -7.10
CA VAL A 19 9.00 6.74 -6.04
C VAL A 19 8.60 7.74 -4.98
N GLN A 20 8.53 7.28 -3.75
CA GLN A 20 8.22 8.11 -2.59
C GLN A 20 9.42 8.17 -1.66
N MET A 21 9.55 9.27 -0.94
CA MET A 21 10.53 9.45 0.12
C MET A 21 9.81 10.03 1.33
N HIS A 22 9.85 9.33 2.46
CA HIS A 22 9.16 9.70 3.68
C HIS A 22 10.15 9.96 4.81
N TYR A 23 10.05 11.14 5.44
CA TYR A 23 10.69 11.41 6.72
C TYR A 23 9.72 11.10 7.85
N ASP A 24 10.07 10.13 8.69
CA ASP A 24 9.22 9.59 9.76
C ASP A 24 9.47 10.30 11.09
N PHE A 25 8.39 10.82 11.68
CA PHE A 25 8.41 11.48 12.99
C PHE A 25 8.15 10.52 14.16
N GLY A 26 7.75 9.26 13.89
CA GLY A 26 7.39 8.27 14.90
C GLY A 26 8.49 8.05 15.92
N ARG A 27 9.76 8.00 15.48
CA ARG A 27 10.92 7.89 16.38
C ARG A 27 11.07 9.09 17.32
N HIS A 28 10.65 10.28 16.92
CA HIS A 28 10.68 11.48 17.77
C HIS A 28 9.54 11.47 18.77
N ILE A 29 8.34 11.07 18.32
CA ILE A 29 7.11 11.02 19.11
C ILE A 29 7.22 9.89 20.16
N TYR A 30 7.72 8.72 19.74
CA TYR A 30 7.81 7.49 20.53
C TYR A 30 9.27 7.07 20.76
N SER A 31 10.08 7.99 21.25
CA SER A 31 11.54 7.79 21.39
C SER A 31 11.94 6.63 22.31
N LYS A 32 11.10 6.28 23.27
CA LYS A 32 11.31 5.17 24.20
C LYS A 32 10.79 3.84 23.65
N GLU A 33 9.65 3.86 22.99
CA GLU A 33 8.94 2.67 22.49
C GLU A 33 9.45 2.22 21.11
N ALA A 34 9.83 3.16 20.25
CA ALA A 34 10.32 2.91 18.90
C ALA A 34 11.69 3.54 18.58
N PRO A 35 12.73 3.35 19.44
CA PRO A 35 14.04 4.00 19.29
C PRO A 35 14.80 3.56 18.03
N ALA A 36 14.49 2.37 17.53
CA ALA A 36 15.14 1.78 16.36
C ALA A 36 14.39 2.07 15.04
N ARG A 37 13.25 2.78 15.08
CA ARG A 37 12.49 3.11 13.88
C ARG A 37 13.32 3.93 12.88
N PRO A 38 13.27 3.64 11.57
CA PRO A 38 13.97 4.44 10.57
C PRO A 38 13.43 5.87 10.57
N ARG A 39 14.26 6.83 10.19
CA ARG A 39 13.81 8.22 9.99
C ARG A 39 13.48 8.50 8.54
N LEU A 40 14.03 7.70 7.66
CA LEU A 40 13.85 7.85 6.22
C LEU A 40 13.52 6.50 5.62
N THR A 41 12.46 6.47 4.82
CA THR A 41 12.05 5.32 4.00
C THR A 41 11.85 5.81 2.56
N THR A 42 12.30 5.03 1.60
CA THR A 42 11.98 5.22 0.19
C THR A 42 11.12 4.07 -0.27
N THR A 43 9.97 4.38 -0.85
CA THR A 43 9.06 3.41 -1.45
C THR A 43 9.13 3.50 -2.97
N VAL A 44 9.26 2.37 -3.63
CA VAL A 44 9.04 2.22 -5.07
C VAL A 44 7.75 1.43 -5.25
N GLU A 45 6.78 2.03 -5.91
CA GLU A 45 5.44 1.46 -6.06
C GLU A 45 5.04 1.40 -7.53
N MET A 46 4.34 0.35 -7.92
CA MET A 46 3.74 0.21 -9.24
C MET A 46 2.34 -0.41 -9.14
N PHE A 47 1.37 0.23 -9.78
CA PHE A 47 0.08 -0.36 -10.12
C PHE A 47 -0.05 -0.43 -11.64
N ARG A 48 -0.29 -1.62 -12.18
CA ARG A 48 -0.41 -1.84 -13.62
C ARG A 48 -1.61 -2.73 -13.94
N PRO A 49 -2.72 -2.16 -14.45
CA PRO A 49 -3.82 -2.93 -14.99
C PRO A 49 -3.46 -3.53 -16.35
N ASP A 50 -4.07 -4.66 -16.68
CA ASP A 50 -3.99 -5.31 -17.98
C ASP A 50 -5.32 -6.02 -18.32
N LYS A 51 -5.39 -6.73 -19.45
CA LYS A 51 -6.60 -7.45 -19.89
C LYS A 51 -7.06 -8.58 -18.98
N TRP A 52 -6.21 -9.02 -18.06
CA TRP A 52 -6.45 -10.15 -17.16
C TRP A 52 -6.64 -9.73 -15.69
N GLY A 53 -6.62 -8.42 -15.41
CA GLY A 53 -6.71 -7.86 -14.07
C GLY A 53 -5.67 -6.78 -13.83
N ASN A 54 -4.93 -6.85 -12.72
CA ASN A 54 -3.86 -5.90 -12.42
C ASN A 54 -2.72 -6.55 -11.66
N THR A 55 -1.57 -5.93 -11.71
CA THR A 55 -0.41 -6.23 -10.85
C THR A 55 -0.11 -5.01 -10.01
N PHE A 56 0.07 -5.22 -8.73
CA PHE A 56 0.54 -4.23 -7.78
C PHE A 56 1.81 -4.74 -7.11
N PHE A 57 2.77 -3.87 -6.91
CA PHE A 57 3.87 -4.14 -5.99
C PHE A 57 4.37 -2.84 -5.36
N PHE A 58 4.94 -2.96 -4.18
CA PHE A 58 5.81 -1.94 -3.63
C PHE A 58 7.04 -2.56 -2.95
N ILE A 59 8.05 -1.74 -2.80
CA ILE A 59 9.26 -2.06 -2.03
C ILE A 59 9.57 -0.84 -1.17
N ASP A 60 9.57 -1.04 0.14
CA ASP A 60 10.04 -0.06 1.11
C ASP A 60 11.49 -0.31 1.45
N MET A 61 12.30 0.72 1.44
CA MET A 61 13.71 0.68 1.80
C MET A 61 13.95 1.62 2.97
N ASP A 62 14.24 1.04 4.12
CA ASP A 62 14.55 1.76 5.34
C ASP A 62 16.02 2.14 5.41
N TYR A 63 16.30 3.40 5.71
CA TYR A 63 17.67 3.90 5.79
C TYR A 63 18.18 3.95 7.24
N GLY A 64 19.48 3.65 7.38
CA GLY A 64 20.27 3.83 8.59
C GLY A 64 21.55 4.62 8.31
N GLY A 65 22.43 4.76 9.31
CA GLY A 65 23.64 5.58 9.18
C GLY A 65 24.63 5.17 8.08
N SER A 66 24.54 3.93 7.58
CA SER A 66 25.42 3.36 6.55
C SER A 66 24.69 3.03 5.23
N GLY A 67 23.47 3.52 5.03
CA GLY A 67 22.65 3.23 3.83
C GLY A 67 21.40 2.43 4.15
N ILE A 68 20.94 1.59 3.22
CA ILE A 68 19.75 0.76 3.38
C ILE A 68 20.03 -0.31 4.44
N ARG A 69 19.23 -0.35 5.49
CA ARG A 69 19.33 -1.31 6.60
C ARG A 69 18.28 -2.41 6.57
N GLY A 70 17.22 -2.20 5.81
CA GLY A 70 16.12 -3.14 5.61
C GLY A 70 15.33 -2.81 4.38
N ALA A 71 14.67 -3.82 3.84
CA ALA A 71 13.69 -3.68 2.78
C ALA A 71 12.52 -4.63 3.02
N TYR A 72 11.31 -4.17 2.74
CA TYR A 72 10.08 -4.96 2.74
C TYR A 72 9.39 -4.78 1.40
N TRP A 73 8.74 -5.82 0.91
CA TRP A 73 8.02 -5.76 -0.36
C TRP A 73 6.77 -6.63 -0.31
N GLU A 74 5.80 -6.19 -1.08
CA GLU A 74 4.62 -6.95 -1.43
C GLU A 74 4.47 -6.98 -2.95
N ILE A 75 4.02 -8.12 -3.47
CA ILE A 75 3.73 -8.31 -4.87
C ILE A 75 2.39 -9.00 -4.96
N ALA A 76 1.40 -8.31 -5.50
CA ALA A 76 0.04 -8.80 -5.65
C ALA A 76 -0.37 -8.89 -7.12
N ARG A 77 -1.15 -9.91 -7.42
CA ARG A 77 -1.78 -10.10 -8.71
C ARG A 77 -3.27 -10.35 -8.52
N GLU A 78 -4.08 -9.54 -9.20
CA GLU A 78 -5.50 -9.80 -9.35
C GLU A 78 -5.80 -10.41 -10.71
N PHE A 79 -6.60 -11.47 -10.72
CA PHE A 79 -7.09 -12.14 -11.92
C PHE A 79 -8.57 -11.88 -12.08
N LYS A 80 -8.95 -11.31 -13.23
CA LYS A 80 -10.33 -10.95 -13.56
C LYS A 80 -10.62 -11.27 -15.03
N PHE A 81 -11.37 -12.33 -15.27
CA PHE A 81 -11.74 -12.80 -16.61
C PHE A 81 -13.22 -12.58 -16.93
N TRP A 82 -13.92 -11.79 -16.11
CA TRP A 82 -15.37 -11.56 -16.15
C TRP A 82 -15.69 -10.10 -15.82
N GLU A 83 -16.94 -9.72 -16.06
CA GLU A 83 -17.39 -8.32 -15.87
C GLU A 83 -17.80 -7.98 -14.42
N ALA A 84 -18.04 -8.98 -13.56
CA ALA A 84 -18.44 -8.74 -12.17
C ALA A 84 -17.34 -7.98 -11.37
N PRO A 85 -17.70 -7.25 -10.30
CA PRO A 85 -16.77 -6.44 -9.53
C PRO A 85 -15.82 -7.26 -8.62
N PHE A 86 -15.64 -8.54 -8.89
CA PHE A 86 -14.78 -9.45 -8.15
C PHE A 86 -13.56 -9.85 -8.95
N ALA A 87 -12.44 -10.04 -8.26
CA ALA A 87 -11.21 -10.61 -8.79
C ALA A 87 -10.69 -11.71 -7.85
N ILE A 88 -9.92 -12.65 -8.39
CA ILE A 88 -9.11 -13.55 -7.56
C ILE A 88 -7.83 -12.83 -7.23
N HIS A 89 -7.45 -12.79 -5.95
CA HIS A 89 -6.25 -12.14 -5.44
C HIS A 89 -5.21 -13.17 -5.02
N ALA A 90 -3.98 -12.99 -5.46
CA ALA A 90 -2.81 -13.75 -5.00
C ALA A 90 -1.68 -12.77 -4.68
N GLU A 91 -1.05 -12.94 -3.50
CA GLU A 91 -0.05 -11.99 -3.01
C GLU A 91 1.10 -12.74 -2.33
N TYR A 92 2.28 -12.16 -2.44
CA TYR A 92 3.50 -12.58 -1.75
C TYR A 92 4.12 -11.40 -1.03
N ASN A 93 4.41 -11.59 0.28
CA ASN A 93 5.07 -10.60 1.10
C ASN A 93 6.41 -11.15 1.59
N GLY A 94 7.41 -10.31 1.56
CA GLY A 94 8.75 -10.65 1.98
C GLY A 94 9.55 -9.44 2.41
N GLY A 95 10.77 -9.70 2.89
CA GLY A 95 11.65 -8.62 3.27
C GLY A 95 12.90 -9.14 3.95
N LEU A 96 13.83 -8.23 4.14
CA LEU A 96 15.09 -8.52 4.79
C LEU A 96 15.62 -7.30 5.55
N THR A 97 16.48 -7.57 6.50
CA THR A 97 17.33 -6.57 7.13
C THR A 97 18.78 -6.99 6.96
N ASN A 98 19.72 -6.14 7.38
CA ASN A 98 21.13 -6.51 7.41
C ASN A 98 21.46 -7.67 8.36
N LYS A 99 20.48 -8.15 9.14
CA LYS A 99 20.67 -9.20 10.16
C LYS A 99 19.87 -10.47 9.89
N PHE A 100 18.67 -10.36 9.30
CA PHE A 100 17.77 -11.49 9.07
C PHE A 100 16.79 -11.17 7.93
N SER A 101 16.18 -12.22 7.37
CA SER A 101 15.04 -12.09 6.45
C SER A 101 13.74 -12.22 7.24
N PHE A 102 12.73 -11.46 6.85
CA PHE A 102 11.36 -11.65 7.35
C PHE A 102 10.80 -13.00 6.88
N HIS A 103 9.88 -13.55 7.65
CA HIS A 103 9.12 -14.72 7.20
C HIS A 103 8.31 -14.35 5.96
N SER A 104 8.45 -15.16 4.91
CA SER A 104 7.63 -15.00 3.70
C SER A 104 6.17 -15.30 4.01
N ALA A 105 5.26 -14.46 3.52
CA ALA A 105 3.83 -14.72 3.57
C ALA A 105 3.26 -14.90 2.16
N PHE A 106 2.31 -15.82 2.03
CA PHE A 106 1.56 -16.08 0.80
C PHE A 106 0.08 -15.89 1.12
N LEU A 107 -0.59 -15.05 0.34
CA LEU A 107 -1.99 -14.72 0.54
C LEU A 107 -2.78 -15.12 -0.71
N LEU A 108 -3.97 -15.67 -0.48
CA LEU A 108 -4.91 -16.04 -1.54
C LEU A 108 -6.32 -15.66 -1.09
N GLY A 109 -7.03 -14.92 -1.92
CA GLY A 109 -8.36 -14.46 -1.58
C GLY A 109 -9.15 -13.95 -2.77
N GLY A 110 -10.12 -13.11 -2.49
CA GLY A 110 -10.95 -12.46 -3.50
C GLY A 110 -11.13 -11.00 -3.18
N THR A 111 -10.95 -10.16 -4.18
CA THR A 111 -11.15 -8.72 -4.09
C THR A 111 -12.52 -8.34 -4.63
N TYR A 112 -13.28 -7.59 -3.85
CA TYR A 112 -14.40 -6.80 -4.32
C TYR A 112 -13.94 -5.37 -4.54
N ALA A 113 -14.15 -4.82 -5.76
CA ALA A 113 -13.72 -3.47 -6.11
C ALA A 113 -14.90 -2.63 -6.57
N LEU A 114 -14.97 -1.40 -6.10
CA LEU A 114 -15.94 -0.39 -6.50
C LEU A 114 -15.21 0.90 -6.86
N ASN A 115 -15.40 1.36 -8.10
CA ASN A 115 -14.77 2.57 -8.60
C ASN A 115 -15.84 3.49 -9.20
N ALA A 116 -15.65 4.80 -9.05
CA ALA A 116 -16.38 5.77 -9.82
C ALA A 116 -16.09 5.59 -11.33
N PRO A 117 -17.06 5.88 -12.22
CA PRO A 117 -16.83 5.74 -13.66
C PRO A 117 -15.67 6.57 -14.22
N ASP A 118 -15.37 7.69 -13.58
CA ASP A 118 -14.29 8.62 -13.91
C ASP A 118 -13.00 8.36 -13.10
N PHE A 119 -12.99 7.31 -12.25
CA PHE A 119 -11.90 6.99 -11.33
C PHE A 119 -11.52 8.13 -10.37
N SER A 120 -12.45 9.02 -10.07
CA SER A 120 -12.22 10.06 -9.04
C SER A 120 -12.13 9.49 -7.63
N TYR A 121 -12.80 8.35 -7.38
CA TYR A 121 -12.68 7.59 -6.14
C TYR A 121 -12.91 6.10 -6.35
N GLY A 122 -12.41 5.32 -5.43
CA GLY A 122 -12.67 3.89 -5.38
C GLY A 122 -12.24 3.27 -4.06
N PHE A 123 -12.73 2.06 -3.82
CA PHE A 123 -12.28 1.25 -2.70
C PHE A 123 -12.30 -0.23 -3.08
N THR A 124 -11.48 -1.00 -2.38
CA THR A 124 -11.48 -2.46 -2.45
C THR A 124 -11.62 -3.08 -1.07
N VAL A 125 -12.16 -4.29 -1.05
CA VAL A 125 -12.14 -5.15 0.16
C VAL A 125 -11.71 -6.55 -0.26
N THR A 126 -10.67 -7.05 0.39
CA THR A 126 -10.00 -8.32 0.03
C THR A 126 -9.84 -9.20 1.26
N PRO A 127 -10.79 -10.09 1.56
CA PRO A 127 -10.59 -11.17 2.51
C PRO A 127 -9.64 -12.23 1.93
N MET A 128 -8.65 -12.67 2.72
CA MET A 128 -7.60 -13.58 2.29
C MET A 128 -7.28 -14.63 3.34
N TYR A 129 -7.00 -15.84 2.88
CA TYR A 129 -6.20 -16.79 3.61
C TYR A 129 -4.74 -16.36 3.53
N LYS A 130 -4.03 -16.40 4.67
CA LYS A 130 -2.62 -16.02 4.78
C LYS A 130 -1.82 -17.20 5.35
N TYR A 131 -0.74 -17.56 4.66
CA TYR A 131 0.21 -18.56 5.12
C TYR A 131 1.56 -17.87 5.38
N ILE A 132 2.04 -17.93 6.62
CA ILE A 132 3.31 -17.31 7.04
C ILE A 132 4.34 -18.42 7.22
N ARG A 133 5.21 -18.57 6.24
CA ARG A 133 6.25 -19.60 6.23
C ARG A 133 7.23 -19.40 7.38
N GLY A 134 7.45 -20.44 8.17
CA GLY A 134 8.41 -20.42 9.29
C GLY A 134 7.79 -20.08 10.65
N ASN A 135 6.53 -19.64 10.70
CA ASN A 135 5.80 -19.52 11.95
C ASN A 135 5.43 -20.91 12.49
N LYS A 136 5.31 -21.03 13.82
CA LYS A 136 4.79 -22.24 14.48
C LYS A 136 3.30 -22.43 14.18
N SER A 137 2.57 -21.32 14.09
CA SER A 137 1.16 -21.22 13.68
C SER A 137 1.08 -20.54 12.31
N PRO A 138 1.39 -21.24 11.20
CA PRO A 138 1.58 -20.60 9.90
C PRO A 138 0.27 -20.19 9.21
N HIS A 139 -0.86 -20.77 9.64
CA HIS A 139 -2.17 -20.53 9.03
C HIS A 139 -2.85 -19.33 9.66
N SER A 140 -3.29 -18.40 8.84
CA SER A 140 -3.86 -17.12 9.25
C SER A 140 -4.93 -16.65 8.27
N ALA A 141 -5.57 -15.56 8.62
CA ALA A 141 -6.46 -14.80 7.74
C ALA A 141 -6.09 -13.32 7.79
N GLN A 142 -6.29 -12.62 6.68
CA GLN A 142 -6.12 -11.19 6.55
C GLN A 142 -7.33 -10.59 5.84
N LEU A 143 -7.76 -9.42 6.30
CA LEU A 143 -8.70 -8.56 5.62
C LEU A 143 -7.98 -7.27 5.26
N THR A 144 -7.89 -6.99 3.95
CA THR A 144 -7.32 -5.75 3.43
C THR A 144 -8.43 -4.89 2.84
N GLY A 145 -8.42 -3.61 3.16
CA GLY A 145 -9.20 -2.59 2.50
C GLY A 145 -8.28 -1.55 1.89
N THR A 146 -8.54 -1.11 0.65
CA THR A 146 -7.82 0.00 0.04
C THR A 146 -8.79 1.06 -0.44
N TRP A 147 -8.35 2.31 -0.52
CA TRP A 147 -9.15 3.39 -1.07
C TRP A 147 -8.27 4.42 -1.77
N TYR A 148 -8.90 5.13 -2.69
CA TYR A 148 -8.37 6.36 -3.25
C TYR A 148 -9.49 7.37 -3.49
N TYR A 149 -9.16 8.65 -3.34
CA TYR A 149 -10.04 9.76 -3.62
C TYR A 149 -9.23 10.95 -4.16
N HIS A 150 -9.56 11.38 -5.38
CA HIS A 150 -8.98 12.55 -6.03
C HIS A 150 -10.00 13.68 -6.01
N PHE A 151 -9.63 14.84 -5.51
CA PHE A 151 -10.53 15.98 -5.37
C PHE A 151 -9.81 17.29 -5.69
N ALA A 152 -10.58 18.42 -5.74
CA ALA A 152 -10.07 19.70 -6.18
C ALA A 152 -9.40 19.59 -7.57
N GLU A 153 -10.11 18.98 -8.54
CA GLU A 153 -9.63 18.78 -9.92
C GLU A 153 -8.31 17.98 -10.01
N GLY A 154 -8.08 17.09 -9.05
CA GLY A 154 -6.89 16.28 -8.95
C GLY A 154 -5.71 16.97 -8.27
N LEU A 155 -5.88 18.19 -7.78
CA LEU A 155 -4.86 18.87 -6.97
C LEU A 155 -4.57 18.10 -5.68
N CYS A 156 -5.58 17.50 -5.08
CA CYS A 156 -5.46 16.73 -3.86
C CYS A 156 -5.80 15.25 -4.10
N SER A 157 -5.04 14.36 -3.47
CA SER A 157 -5.31 12.93 -3.43
C SER A 157 -5.27 12.44 -1.99
N PHE A 158 -6.26 11.62 -1.62
CA PHE A 158 -6.31 10.89 -0.37
C PHE A 158 -6.43 9.41 -0.68
N ASN A 159 -5.45 8.62 -0.31
CA ASN A 159 -5.43 7.20 -0.56
C ASN A 159 -4.81 6.45 0.63
N GLY A 160 -4.90 5.14 0.61
CA GLY A 160 -4.30 4.34 1.65
C GLY A 160 -4.87 2.94 1.70
N PHE A 161 -4.45 2.23 2.74
CA PHE A 161 -4.93 0.89 3.03
C PHE A 161 -5.20 0.70 4.52
N ILE A 162 -5.89 -0.37 4.82
CA ILE A 162 -6.14 -0.91 6.14
C ILE A 162 -6.00 -2.43 6.08
N ASP A 163 -5.17 -2.96 6.97
CA ASP A 163 -4.96 -4.39 7.14
C ASP A 163 -5.34 -4.82 8.54
N LEU A 164 -6.04 -5.93 8.61
CA LEU A 164 -6.35 -6.63 9.84
C LEU A 164 -6.02 -8.10 9.64
N TRP A 165 -5.07 -8.63 10.42
CA TRP A 165 -4.72 -10.04 10.33
C TRP A 165 -4.50 -10.70 11.68
N TYR A 166 -4.57 -12.02 11.66
CA TYR A 166 -4.26 -12.85 12.82
C TYR A 166 -2.82 -13.36 12.71
N ASP A 167 -2.02 -13.22 13.74
CA ASP A 167 -0.70 -13.83 13.86
C ASP A 167 -0.61 -14.67 15.14
N GLY A 168 -0.74 -15.99 14.99
CA GLY A 168 -0.72 -16.92 16.11
C GLY A 168 0.61 -17.00 16.87
N ASP A 169 1.69 -16.50 16.28
CA ASP A 169 3.02 -16.42 16.91
C ASP A 169 3.31 -15.03 17.49
N SER A 170 2.37 -14.09 17.40
CA SER A 170 2.51 -12.76 17.96
C SER A 170 2.77 -12.81 19.45
N LYS A 171 3.77 -12.06 19.91
CA LYS A 171 4.07 -11.85 21.33
C LYS A 171 3.25 -10.71 21.94
N ALA A 172 2.39 -10.08 21.17
CA ALA A 172 1.50 -9.03 21.63
C ALA A 172 0.42 -9.58 22.57
N LYS A 173 -0.30 -8.67 23.25
CA LYS A 173 -1.40 -9.03 24.17
C LYS A 173 -2.53 -9.80 23.47
N THR A 174 -2.75 -9.54 22.20
CA THR A 174 -3.69 -10.25 21.35
C THR A 174 -3.02 -10.68 20.05
N PRO A 175 -3.43 -11.78 19.42
CA PRO A 175 -2.87 -12.21 18.16
C PRO A 175 -3.36 -11.39 16.95
N VAL A 176 -4.24 -10.43 17.16
CA VAL A 176 -4.78 -9.58 16.09
C VAL A 176 -3.88 -8.37 15.91
N ILE A 177 -3.45 -8.16 14.68
CA ILE A 177 -2.61 -7.04 14.27
C ILE A 177 -3.42 -6.15 13.33
N PHE A 178 -3.32 -4.85 13.56
CA PHE A 178 -3.91 -3.81 12.75
C PHE A 178 -2.83 -2.89 12.23
N LEU A 179 -2.91 -2.57 10.93
CA LEU A 179 -2.08 -1.58 10.26
C LEU A 179 -2.95 -0.80 9.28
N SER A 180 -2.79 0.52 9.25
CA SER A 180 -3.38 1.38 8.23
C SER A 180 -2.44 2.53 7.93
N GLU A 181 -2.31 2.87 6.64
CA GLU A 181 -1.44 3.95 6.19
C GLU A 181 -2.21 4.90 5.25
N PRO A 182 -3.09 5.77 5.81
CA PRO A 182 -3.67 6.85 5.04
C PRO A 182 -2.60 7.84 4.59
N GLN A 183 -2.66 8.21 3.30
CA GLN A 183 -1.78 9.18 2.65
C GLN A 183 -2.60 10.36 2.14
N PHE A 184 -2.08 11.55 2.31
CA PHE A 184 -2.60 12.76 1.70
C PHE A 184 -1.50 13.42 0.84
N TRP A 185 -1.83 13.74 -0.42
CA TRP A 185 -0.91 14.30 -1.38
C TRP A 185 -1.46 15.57 -2.03
N LEU A 186 -0.62 16.61 -2.14
CA LEU A 186 -0.81 17.79 -2.96
C LEU A 186 -0.01 17.60 -4.26
N ASN A 187 -0.69 17.50 -5.40
CA ASN A 187 -0.10 17.24 -6.71
C ASN A 187 0.31 18.58 -7.35
N LEU A 188 1.59 18.88 -7.38
CA LEU A 188 2.09 20.21 -7.77
C LEU A 188 1.85 20.53 -9.24
N ASN A 189 1.79 19.52 -10.11
CA ASN A 189 1.45 19.71 -11.54
C ASN A 189 -0.02 20.12 -11.79
N LYS A 190 -0.84 20.19 -10.75
CA LYS A 190 -2.22 20.71 -10.82
C LYS A 190 -2.36 22.16 -10.33
N ILE A 191 -1.25 22.78 -9.94
CA ILE A 191 -1.19 24.19 -9.59
C ILE A 191 -1.09 24.99 -10.90
N GLU A 192 -1.88 26.06 -11.03
CA GLU A 192 -1.85 26.94 -12.19
C GLU A 192 -0.42 27.48 -12.44
N GLY A 193 0.03 27.35 -13.69
CA GLY A 193 1.39 27.78 -14.12
C GLY A 193 2.49 26.74 -13.89
N VAL A 194 2.19 25.58 -13.31
CA VAL A 194 3.13 24.45 -13.22
C VAL A 194 2.92 23.51 -14.40
N ASP A 195 4.02 23.02 -14.98
CA ASP A 195 4.01 22.07 -16.09
C ASP A 195 3.34 20.75 -15.68
N ASP A 196 2.45 20.22 -16.52
CA ASP A 196 1.75 18.94 -16.29
C ASP A 196 2.70 17.75 -16.15
N ASP A 197 3.89 17.82 -16.76
CA ASP A 197 4.92 16.77 -16.65
C ASP A 197 5.76 16.88 -15.36
N PHE A 198 5.61 17.95 -14.59
CA PHE A 198 6.22 18.10 -13.26
C PHE A 198 5.44 17.33 -12.20
N ARG A 199 5.46 16.01 -12.28
CA ARG A 199 4.65 15.09 -11.49
C ARG A 199 5.18 14.86 -10.07
N LEU A 200 5.60 15.92 -9.40
CA LEU A 200 5.97 15.92 -7.99
C LEU A 200 4.74 16.18 -7.13
N SER A 201 4.59 15.40 -6.08
CA SER A 201 3.60 15.64 -5.02
C SER A 201 4.32 15.79 -3.68
N VAL A 202 3.76 16.63 -2.83
CA VAL A 202 4.18 16.79 -1.43
C VAL A 202 3.04 16.32 -0.54
N GLY A 203 3.35 15.58 0.52
CA GLY A 203 2.28 15.00 1.31
C GLY A 203 2.74 14.40 2.63
N THR A 204 1.87 13.60 3.18
CA THR A 204 2.06 12.91 4.45
C THR A 204 1.43 11.52 4.38
N GLU A 205 2.03 10.58 5.09
CA GLU A 205 1.49 9.27 5.38
C GLU A 205 1.45 9.12 6.90
N TRP A 206 0.46 8.43 7.39
CA TRP A 206 0.27 8.21 8.81
C TRP A 206 0.17 6.71 9.09
N GLU A 207 1.22 6.10 9.63
CA GLU A 207 1.08 4.75 10.17
C GLU A 207 0.20 4.76 11.41
N LEU A 208 -0.96 4.13 11.30
CA LEU A 208 -1.88 3.84 12.39
C LEU A 208 -1.78 2.35 12.68
N SER A 209 -1.20 1.96 13.80
CA SER A 209 -0.97 0.54 14.05
C SER A 209 -1.31 0.12 15.47
N TYR A 210 -1.75 -1.15 15.60
CA TYR A 210 -1.94 -1.83 16.88
C TYR A 210 -1.33 -3.22 16.82
N ASN A 211 -0.50 -3.55 17.80
CA ASN A 211 0.28 -4.79 17.86
C ASN A 211 1.27 -4.99 16.69
N PHE A 212 1.46 -4.01 15.82
CA PHE A 212 2.42 -4.02 14.72
C PHE A 212 3.75 -3.39 15.14
N ALA A 213 3.79 -2.09 15.40
CA ALA A 213 4.99 -1.40 15.87
C ALA A 213 5.30 -1.69 17.36
N GLY A 214 4.33 -2.21 18.12
CA GLY A 214 4.45 -2.58 19.54
C GLY A 214 3.09 -2.90 20.13
N ASN A 215 3.04 -3.25 21.42
CA ASN A 215 1.85 -3.78 22.12
C ASN A 215 0.81 -2.71 22.49
N ARG A 216 0.67 -1.67 21.69
CA ARG A 216 -0.30 -0.56 21.89
C ARG A 216 -0.67 0.05 20.55
N PHE A 217 -1.59 1.02 20.57
CA PHE A 217 -1.89 1.83 19.41
C PHE A 217 -0.83 2.91 19.21
N PHE A 218 -0.35 3.05 17.96
CA PHE A 218 0.60 4.06 17.53
C PHE A 218 -0.01 4.91 16.42
N VAL A 219 0.41 6.18 16.37
CA VAL A 219 0.12 7.13 15.29
C VAL A 219 1.43 7.78 14.91
N MET A 220 1.98 7.40 13.77
CA MET A 220 3.33 7.82 13.33
C MET A 220 3.23 8.55 11.99
N PRO A 221 3.17 9.91 12.02
CA PRO A 221 3.08 10.70 10.80
C PRO A 221 4.45 10.81 10.12
N THR A 222 4.41 10.99 8.80
CA THR A 222 5.56 11.29 7.95
C THR A 222 5.38 12.62 7.23
N LEU A 223 6.47 13.15 6.69
CA LEU A 223 6.48 14.14 5.62
C LEU A 223 7.02 13.45 4.37
N GLY A 224 6.29 13.52 3.27
CA GLY A 224 6.59 12.77 2.05
C GLY A 224 6.75 13.62 0.81
N LEU A 225 7.60 13.14 -0.09
CA LEU A 225 7.71 13.55 -1.48
C LEU A 225 7.41 12.34 -2.36
N LYS A 226 6.63 12.53 -3.44
CA LYS A 226 6.30 11.48 -4.40
C LYS A 226 6.51 11.97 -5.82
N TRP A 227 7.29 11.23 -6.59
CA TRP A 227 7.47 11.45 -8.03
C TRP A 227 6.77 10.33 -8.81
N THR A 228 5.83 10.70 -9.68
CA THR A 228 5.08 9.76 -10.53
C THR A 228 5.60 9.79 -11.97
N PHE A 229 5.80 8.62 -12.62
CA PHE A 229 6.34 8.47 -13.97
C PHE A 229 5.24 8.26 -15.01
#